data_8ac6b359a5092e63abafad1b09a7e791
#
_entry.id   8ac6b359a5092e63abafad1b09a7e791
#
_cell.length_a   1.000
_cell.length_b   1.000
_cell.length_c   1.000
_cell.angle_alpha   90.00
_cell.angle_beta   90.00
_cell.angle_gamma   90.00
#
_symmetry.space_group_name_H-M   'P 1'
#
loop_
_entity.id
_entity.type
_entity.pdbx_description
1 polymer ?
#
loop_
_entity_poly.entity_id
_entity_poly.type
_entity_poly.pdbx_seq_one_letter_code
_entity_poly.pdbx_strand_id
1 'polypeptide(L)'
;MNKIIYLASLSLLTCISVSAQQSTPDSTATLKDQTLDNVTVTARAATVRTLAGAINGKDILRDELFKAACCNLGESFVNNPSVDVNYSDATTGARQVKLLGLSGTYVQMLTENLPNFRGAALPYGLGYVPGSWMKSLQVSKGNSSVKNGYEAMTGQINVEYVKPEDPTGVSVNLYGNTMGKFEANADGNIHINGNKNLSTELLAHFENNWSKHDGNGDGFQDDPQVRQYNLQNRWYWKTGNYMLHAGLSLLKEDRMSGQVNHHHSMTAGLAPYRINIGTDRYEAYMKHAVILNPEHGTNMALMGNISMHKQNASYGIKQYDVNEKNAYASLIFETNFTPEHNLSAGLSLNYDYLHQNLSLPVGAIPSNYGNLYPLVGGIESETTPGAYVQYTYNVNGKFIAMAGLRVDHSNVYGTFVTPRFHLKWVPASFLTIRLSAGKGYRSPHALAENNYLMASGRRLIVDKLNQESAWNYGTSLAFLIPVGQKTLKLNAEYYYTHFLSQTIVDYDTNPQELHITNLDGKSYSHTFQINAS
;
A
#
# COMPACT_ATOMS: atom_id res chain seq x y z
N MET A 1 -6.74 -45.45 -16.62
CA MET A 1 -6.69 -44.20 -15.84
C MET A 1 -7.32 -42.99 -16.55
N ASN A 2 -8.31 -43.18 -17.46
CA ASN A 2 -8.86 -42.08 -18.28
C ASN A 2 -10.40 -41.94 -18.21
N LYS A 3 -11.03 -42.32 -17.08
CA LYS A 3 -12.49 -42.20 -16.89
C LYS A 3 -12.94 -41.38 -15.67
N ILE A 4 -12.02 -40.80 -14.89
CA ILE A 4 -12.35 -40.02 -13.70
C ILE A 4 -12.34 -38.48 -13.97
N ILE A 5 -11.74 -38.06 -15.09
CA ILE A 5 -11.61 -36.62 -15.42
C ILE A 5 -12.89 -36.04 -16.07
N TYR A 6 -13.77 -36.89 -16.65
CA TYR A 6 -14.99 -36.41 -17.31
C TYR A 6 -16.23 -36.24 -16.42
N LEU A 7 -16.17 -36.64 -15.16
CA LEU A 7 -17.30 -36.43 -14.22
C LEU A 7 -17.18 -35.15 -13.36
N ALA A 8 -16.04 -34.49 -13.34
CA ALA A 8 -15.84 -33.24 -12.63
C ALA A 8 -16.22 -31.98 -13.44
N SER A 9 -16.42 -32.10 -14.74
CA SER A 9 -16.71 -30.96 -15.62
C SER A 9 -18.19 -30.70 -15.89
N LEU A 10 -19.10 -31.54 -15.39
CA LEU A 10 -20.54 -31.39 -15.65
C LEU A 10 -21.38 -30.99 -14.41
N SER A 11 -20.77 -30.80 -13.26
CA SER A 11 -21.49 -30.41 -12.01
C SER A 11 -21.36 -28.93 -11.65
N LEU A 12 -20.77 -28.10 -12.50
CA LEU A 12 -20.51 -26.68 -12.22
C LEU A 12 -21.50 -25.69 -12.86
N LEU A 13 -22.61 -26.20 -13.43
CA LEU A 13 -23.55 -25.35 -14.17
C LEU A 13 -24.94 -25.18 -13.54
N THR A 14 -25.14 -25.57 -12.28
CA THR A 14 -26.40 -25.34 -11.57
C THR A 14 -26.18 -24.90 -10.14
N CYS A 15 -25.81 -23.66 -9.92
CA CYS A 15 -26.03 -22.97 -8.63
C CYS A 15 -26.24 -21.50 -8.89
N ILE A 16 -27.45 -21.17 -9.28
CA ILE A 16 -27.96 -19.80 -9.22
C ILE A 16 -29.00 -19.76 -8.13
N SER A 17 -28.94 -18.71 -7.32
CA SER A 17 -29.85 -18.32 -6.24
C SER A 17 -29.55 -18.91 -4.85
N VAL A 18 -28.67 -18.20 -4.13
CA VAL A 18 -28.71 -18.22 -2.67
C VAL A 18 -29.58 -17.04 -2.22
N SER A 19 -30.78 -17.34 -1.82
CA SER A 19 -31.67 -16.39 -1.13
C SER A 19 -31.10 -16.10 0.25
N ALA A 20 -30.92 -14.81 0.56
CA ALA A 20 -30.59 -14.37 1.90
C ALA A 20 -31.70 -14.75 2.86
N GLN A 21 -31.43 -15.65 3.79
CA GLN A 21 -32.35 -15.99 4.87
C GLN A 21 -32.12 -15.03 6.04
N GLN A 22 -33.09 -14.14 6.25
CA GLN A 22 -33.16 -13.32 7.45
C GLN A 22 -33.38 -14.20 8.67
N SER A 23 -32.46 -14.17 9.62
CA SER A 23 -32.64 -14.73 10.94
C SER A 23 -33.48 -13.76 11.79
N THR A 24 -34.66 -14.18 12.20
CA THR A 24 -35.48 -13.52 13.22
C THR A 24 -34.88 -13.73 14.60
N PRO A 25 -34.75 -12.70 15.44
CA PRO A 25 -34.40 -12.90 16.84
C PRO A 25 -35.62 -13.33 17.65
N ASP A 26 -35.40 -14.35 18.44
CA ASP A 26 -36.39 -14.86 19.41
C ASP A 26 -36.50 -13.92 20.61
N SER A 27 -37.71 -13.51 20.94
CA SER A 27 -37.98 -12.51 21.96
C SER A 27 -38.84 -13.11 23.08
N THR A 28 -38.33 -13.11 24.30
CA THR A 28 -39.20 -13.13 25.47
C THR A 28 -38.66 -12.24 26.59
N ALA A 29 -39.20 -11.04 26.69
CA ALA A 29 -39.33 -10.28 27.92
C ALA A 29 -40.42 -9.22 27.75
N THR A 30 -41.54 -9.41 28.43
CA THR A 30 -42.68 -8.50 28.47
C THR A 30 -42.42 -7.32 29.39
N LEU A 31 -42.34 -6.10 28.78
CA LEU A 31 -42.57 -4.85 29.49
C LEU A 31 -43.55 -4.01 28.64
N LYS A 32 -44.57 -3.43 29.34
CA LYS A 32 -45.64 -2.62 28.78
C LYS A 32 -45.12 -1.45 27.99
N ASP A 33 -45.49 -1.39 26.75
CA ASP A 33 -45.05 -0.37 25.79
C ASP A 33 -46.03 0.77 25.63
N GLN A 34 -45.55 1.99 25.71
CA GLN A 34 -46.12 3.14 25.05
C GLN A 34 -45.50 3.20 23.62
N THR A 35 -46.36 2.99 22.63
CA THR A 35 -45.95 3.06 21.22
C THR A 35 -45.58 4.49 20.84
N LEU A 36 -44.27 4.75 20.74
CA LEU A 36 -43.76 5.86 19.94
C LEU A 36 -43.61 5.36 18.50
N ASP A 37 -44.16 6.11 17.55
CA ASP A 37 -44.00 5.84 16.12
C ASP A 37 -42.50 5.68 15.78
N ASN A 38 -42.12 4.50 15.25
CA ASN A 38 -40.78 4.23 14.80
C ASN A 38 -40.42 5.10 13.60
N VAL A 39 -39.72 6.20 13.85
CA VAL A 39 -39.03 6.93 12.78
C VAL A 39 -37.82 6.13 12.37
N THR A 40 -37.97 5.32 11.33
CA THR A 40 -36.83 4.60 10.73
C THR A 40 -35.99 5.60 9.97
N VAL A 41 -34.96 6.15 10.61
CA VAL A 41 -33.92 6.95 9.92
C VAL A 41 -33.01 5.97 9.20
N THR A 42 -33.30 5.66 7.95
CA THR A 42 -32.37 4.96 7.05
C THR A 42 -31.29 5.94 6.62
N ALA A 43 -30.31 6.19 7.49
CA ALA A 43 -29.09 6.85 7.09
C ALA A 43 -28.26 5.85 6.27
N ARG A 44 -28.01 6.15 5.00
CA ARG A 44 -27.03 5.40 4.19
C ARG A 44 -25.70 5.47 4.90
N ALA A 45 -25.12 4.34 5.30
CA ALA A 45 -23.83 4.30 5.99
C ALA A 45 -22.78 4.99 5.11
N ALA A 46 -22.02 5.91 5.70
CA ALA A 46 -20.96 6.60 4.97
C ALA A 46 -19.89 5.57 4.56
N THR A 47 -19.63 5.46 3.26
CA THR A 47 -18.63 4.54 2.69
C THR A 47 -17.22 5.09 2.77
N VAL A 48 -17.07 6.41 3.00
CA VAL A 48 -15.81 7.09 3.29
C VAL A 48 -15.96 7.83 4.60
N ARG A 49 -15.05 7.56 5.55
CA ARG A 49 -15.05 8.17 6.88
C ARG A 49 -13.78 8.98 7.10
N THR A 50 -13.90 10.16 7.70
CA THR A 50 -12.75 10.91 8.19
C THR A 50 -12.24 10.29 9.49
N LEU A 51 -10.93 10.08 9.62
CA LEU A 51 -10.32 9.56 10.86
C LEU A 51 -10.62 10.50 12.04
N ALA A 52 -10.99 9.93 13.18
CA ALA A 52 -11.39 10.70 14.36
C ALA A 52 -10.22 11.42 15.04
N GLY A 53 -8.99 10.93 14.87
CA GLY A 53 -7.78 11.45 15.49
C GLY A 53 -7.30 12.81 14.96
N ALA A 54 -6.12 13.23 15.43
CA ALA A 54 -5.46 14.47 14.99
C ALA A 54 -4.91 14.38 13.58
N ILE A 55 -4.50 13.19 13.13
CA ILE A 55 -3.97 12.95 11.78
C ILE A 55 -5.09 13.20 10.74
N ASN A 56 -4.76 13.95 9.69
CA ASN A 56 -5.69 14.18 8.60
C ASN A 56 -5.73 12.96 7.68
N GLY A 57 -6.78 12.17 7.78
CA GLY A 57 -6.92 10.96 6.99
C GLY A 57 -8.36 10.54 6.76
N LYS A 58 -8.53 9.64 5.81
CA LYS A 58 -9.81 9.03 5.42
C LYS A 58 -9.70 7.51 5.46
N ASP A 59 -10.78 6.88 5.87
CA ASP A 59 -11.00 5.44 5.82
C ASP A 59 -12.02 5.16 4.71
N ILE A 60 -11.57 4.50 3.63
CA ILE A 60 -12.38 4.12 2.47
C ILE A 60 -12.82 2.70 2.71
N LEU A 61 -14.11 2.49 2.90
CA LEU A 61 -14.67 1.20 3.25
C LEU A 61 -14.95 0.34 2.01
N ARG A 62 -15.12 -0.97 2.23
CA ARG A 62 -15.30 -2.01 1.21
C ARG A 62 -16.38 -1.64 0.17
N ASP A 63 -17.52 -1.09 0.60
CA ASP A 63 -18.60 -0.70 -0.31
C ASP A 63 -18.20 0.38 -1.32
N GLU A 64 -17.29 1.29 -0.95
CA GLU A 64 -16.77 2.29 -1.88
C GLU A 64 -15.75 1.69 -2.84
N LEU A 65 -14.91 0.77 -2.35
CA LEU A 65 -13.96 0.04 -3.17
C LEU A 65 -14.67 -0.81 -4.24
N PHE A 66 -15.76 -1.47 -3.90
CA PHE A 66 -16.55 -2.24 -4.86
C PHE A 66 -17.24 -1.38 -5.92
N LYS A 67 -17.63 -0.14 -5.63
CA LYS A 67 -18.20 0.77 -6.65
C LYS A 67 -17.22 1.10 -7.76
N ALA A 68 -15.92 1.14 -7.46
CA ALA A 68 -14.89 1.37 -8.46
C ALA A 68 -14.59 0.12 -9.31
N ALA A 69 -15.27 -1.03 -9.05
CA ALA A 69 -14.97 -2.33 -9.67
C ALA A 69 -13.48 -2.68 -9.62
N CYS A 70 -12.85 -2.40 -8.48
CA CYS A 70 -11.40 -2.45 -8.31
C CYS A 70 -10.89 -3.88 -8.42
N CYS A 71 -10.05 -4.15 -9.40
CA CYS A 71 -9.34 -5.42 -9.52
C CYS A 71 -8.16 -5.51 -8.56
N ASN A 72 -7.49 -4.37 -8.30
CA ASN A 72 -6.33 -4.30 -7.42
C ASN A 72 -6.25 -2.96 -6.66
N LEU A 73 -5.27 -2.83 -5.77
CA LEU A 73 -5.07 -1.62 -4.97
C LEU A 73 -4.87 -0.36 -5.83
N GLY A 74 -4.18 -0.45 -6.96
CA GLY A 74 -3.96 0.70 -7.84
C GLY A 74 -5.26 1.29 -8.39
N GLU A 75 -6.22 0.45 -8.71
CA GLU A 75 -7.53 0.86 -9.24
C GLU A 75 -8.48 1.38 -8.14
N SER A 76 -8.19 1.08 -6.88
CA SER A 76 -9.03 1.45 -5.73
C SER A 76 -9.09 2.96 -5.47
N PHE A 77 -8.18 3.72 -6.04
CA PHE A 77 -8.09 5.17 -5.83
C PHE A 77 -8.82 6.01 -6.88
N VAL A 78 -9.39 5.41 -7.93
CA VAL A 78 -10.05 6.12 -9.05
C VAL A 78 -11.12 7.12 -8.58
N ASN A 79 -11.86 6.78 -7.52
CA ASN A 79 -12.88 7.65 -6.95
C ASN A 79 -12.36 8.55 -5.80
N ASN A 80 -11.05 8.53 -5.51
CA ASN A 80 -10.49 9.29 -4.42
C ASN A 80 -9.65 10.47 -4.94
N PRO A 81 -10.15 11.71 -4.89
CA PRO A 81 -9.44 12.86 -5.43
C PRO A 81 -8.17 13.23 -4.65
N SER A 82 -7.90 12.55 -3.54
CA SER A 82 -6.73 12.80 -2.70
C SER A 82 -5.51 11.97 -3.09
N VAL A 83 -5.72 10.90 -3.87
CA VAL A 83 -4.69 9.96 -4.29
C VAL A 83 -4.79 9.81 -5.81
N ASP A 84 -3.72 10.11 -6.48
CA ASP A 84 -3.59 9.88 -7.91
C ASP A 84 -2.71 8.66 -8.15
N VAL A 85 -3.07 7.81 -9.11
CA VAL A 85 -2.30 6.63 -9.50
C VAL A 85 -1.95 6.76 -10.96
N ASN A 86 -0.67 6.87 -11.24
CA ASN A 86 -0.16 7.02 -12.58
C ASN A 86 0.75 5.86 -12.97
N TYR A 87 0.80 5.55 -14.25
CA TYR A 87 1.85 4.69 -14.78
C TYR A 87 3.19 5.43 -14.74
N SER A 88 4.19 4.81 -14.15
CA SER A 88 5.58 5.24 -14.27
C SER A 88 6.15 4.82 -15.62
N ASP A 89 5.70 3.65 -16.11
CA ASP A 89 5.99 3.12 -17.42
C ASP A 89 4.85 2.19 -17.86
N ALA A 90 4.20 2.52 -18.97
CA ALA A 90 3.07 1.76 -19.50
C ALA A 90 3.52 0.38 -20.01
N THR A 91 4.68 0.31 -20.65
CA THR A 91 5.19 -0.91 -21.27
C THR A 91 5.43 -2.02 -20.25
N THR A 92 5.95 -1.70 -19.07
CA THR A 92 6.12 -2.67 -17.97
C THR A 92 4.90 -2.76 -17.07
N GLY A 93 3.98 -1.78 -17.17
CA GLY A 93 2.84 -1.63 -16.27
C GLY A 93 3.23 -1.18 -14.86
N ALA A 94 4.42 -0.59 -14.69
CA ALA A 94 4.85 -0.02 -13.42
C ALA A 94 3.95 1.17 -13.06
N ARG A 95 3.41 1.16 -11.85
CA ARG A 95 2.49 2.20 -11.35
C ARG A 95 3.00 2.79 -10.06
N GLN A 96 2.69 4.05 -9.84
CA GLN A 96 2.97 4.70 -8.56
C GLN A 96 1.76 5.50 -8.08
N VAL A 97 1.59 5.51 -6.77
CA VAL A 97 0.68 6.42 -6.08
C VAL A 97 1.32 7.79 -6.05
N LYS A 98 0.57 8.85 -6.31
CA LYS A 98 0.96 10.23 -6.01
C LYS A 98 0.08 10.77 -4.89
N LEU A 99 0.70 11.30 -3.87
CA LEU A 99 0.03 11.94 -2.76
C LEU A 99 0.60 13.35 -2.57
N LEU A 100 -0.27 14.35 -2.46
CA LEU A 100 0.14 15.75 -2.45
C LEU A 100 0.91 16.19 -3.71
N GLY A 101 0.65 15.55 -4.86
CA GLY A 101 1.32 15.82 -6.12
C GLY A 101 2.77 15.30 -6.22
N LEU A 102 3.25 14.58 -5.20
CA LEU A 102 4.62 14.06 -5.12
C LEU A 102 4.67 12.56 -5.39
N SER A 103 5.84 12.05 -5.79
CA SER A 103 6.10 10.65 -6.12
C SER A 103 5.68 9.70 -5.01
N GLY A 104 5.20 8.53 -5.40
CA GLY A 104 4.81 7.44 -4.50
C GLY A 104 5.93 6.89 -3.64
N THR A 105 7.18 7.12 -4.01
CA THR A 105 8.34 6.77 -3.20
C THR A 105 8.35 7.48 -1.84
N TYR A 106 7.65 8.63 -1.71
CA TYR A 106 7.52 9.41 -0.48
C TYR A 106 6.27 9.06 0.34
N VAL A 107 5.45 8.13 -0.15
CA VAL A 107 4.27 7.61 0.53
C VAL A 107 4.63 6.31 1.22
N GLN A 108 4.43 6.25 2.52
CA GLN A 108 4.62 5.00 3.26
C GLN A 108 3.47 4.04 2.99
N MET A 109 3.79 2.88 2.42
CA MET A 109 2.82 1.81 2.20
C MET A 109 2.83 0.84 3.38
N LEU A 110 1.65 0.57 3.93
CA LEU A 110 1.45 -0.39 5.01
C LEU A 110 0.39 -1.43 4.61
N THR A 111 0.55 -2.62 5.11
CA THR A 111 -0.49 -3.65 5.14
C THR A 111 -0.71 -4.04 6.59
N GLU A 112 -1.93 -3.87 7.09
CA GLU A 112 -2.25 -4.19 8.48
C GLU A 112 -1.35 -3.42 9.48
N ASN A 113 -1.02 -2.16 9.20
CA ASN A 113 -0.09 -1.31 9.95
C ASN A 113 1.36 -1.80 10.02
N LEU A 114 1.76 -2.71 9.13
CA LEU A 114 3.14 -3.16 8.95
C LEU A 114 3.69 -2.63 7.63
N PRO A 115 4.94 -2.11 7.59
CA PRO A 115 5.55 -1.63 6.36
C PRO A 115 5.59 -2.71 5.29
N ASN A 116 5.21 -2.34 4.05
CA ASN A 116 5.16 -3.25 2.91
C ASN A 116 5.49 -2.52 1.59
N PHE A 117 5.77 -3.26 0.51
CA PHE A 117 6.03 -2.77 -0.85
C PHE A 117 7.14 -1.72 -0.94
N ARG A 118 8.31 -2.06 -0.40
CA ARG A 118 9.55 -1.30 -0.51
C ARG A 118 10.41 -1.82 -1.66
N GLY A 119 11.47 -1.08 -2.01
CA GLY A 119 12.51 -1.51 -2.94
C GLY A 119 11.98 -2.03 -4.26
N ALA A 120 12.35 -3.25 -4.63
CA ALA A 120 11.99 -3.89 -5.90
C ALA A 120 10.49 -4.19 -6.04
N ALA A 121 9.76 -4.29 -4.93
CA ALA A 121 8.31 -4.47 -4.96
C ALA A 121 7.55 -3.18 -5.28
N LEU A 122 8.15 -2.00 -5.10
CA LEU A 122 7.47 -0.71 -5.21
C LEU A 122 6.83 -0.47 -6.60
N PRO A 123 7.49 -0.72 -7.75
CA PRO A 123 6.94 -0.44 -9.07
C PRO A 123 5.67 -1.23 -9.41
N TYR A 124 5.52 -2.43 -8.84
CA TYR A 124 4.42 -3.36 -9.19
C TYR A 124 3.51 -3.68 -8.00
N GLY A 125 3.87 -3.27 -6.78
CA GLY A 125 3.20 -3.62 -5.53
C GLY A 125 1.72 -3.26 -5.47
N LEU A 126 1.29 -2.22 -6.19
CA LEU A 126 -0.12 -1.85 -6.30
C LEU A 126 -0.96 -2.92 -7.01
N GLY A 127 -0.35 -3.71 -7.90
CA GLY A 127 -0.98 -4.86 -8.56
C GLY A 127 -1.01 -6.12 -7.68
N TYR A 128 -0.19 -6.20 -6.64
CA TYR A 128 -0.09 -7.41 -5.81
C TYR A 128 -1.22 -7.57 -4.79
N VAL A 129 -2.03 -6.55 -4.59
CA VAL A 129 -3.14 -6.55 -3.63
C VAL A 129 -4.46 -6.68 -4.37
N PRO A 130 -5.12 -7.85 -4.34
CA PRO A 130 -6.43 -8.03 -4.95
C PRO A 130 -7.50 -7.16 -4.31
N GLY A 131 -8.36 -6.55 -5.12
CA GLY A 131 -9.41 -5.66 -4.66
C GLY A 131 -10.40 -6.31 -3.70
N SER A 132 -10.74 -7.57 -3.94
CA SER A 132 -11.68 -8.34 -3.13
C SER A 132 -11.18 -8.63 -1.71
N TRP A 133 -9.85 -8.66 -1.49
CA TRP A 133 -9.24 -8.90 -0.18
C TRP A 133 -9.33 -7.70 0.76
N MET A 134 -9.52 -6.50 0.20
CA MET A 134 -9.53 -5.26 0.97
C MET A 134 -10.84 -5.06 1.73
N LYS A 135 -10.75 -4.86 3.03
CA LYS A 135 -11.85 -4.43 3.91
C LYS A 135 -11.94 -2.92 3.96
N SER A 136 -10.81 -2.25 4.06
CA SER A 136 -10.71 -0.80 3.98
C SER A 136 -9.31 -0.33 3.58
N LEU A 137 -9.26 0.92 3.10
CA LEU A 137 -8.02 1.65 2.84
C LEU A 137 -7.98 2.91 3.69
N GLN A 138 -6.94 3.05 4.48
CA GLN A 138 -6.71 4.24 5.29
C GLN A 138 -5.66 5.11 4.60
N VAL A 139 -6.08 6.30 4.17
CA VAL A 139 -5.21 7.28 3.51
C VAL A 139 -5.00 8.46 4.45
N SER A 140 -3.79 8.66 4.90
CA SER A 140 -3.37 9.80 5.73
C SER A 140 -2.47 10.72 4.92
N LYS A 141 -2.75 12.02 4.93
CA LYS A 141 -2.00 13.04 4.21
C LYS A 141 -1.01 13.75 5.11
N GLY A 142 0.13 14.13 4.55
CA GLY A 142 1.23 14.73 5.29
C GLY A 142 1.96 13.70 6.15
N ASN A 143 2.55 14.15 7.25
CA ASN A 143 3.22 13.24 8.17
C ASN A 143 2.22 12.30 8.86
N SER A 144 2.66 11.10 9.20
CA SER A 144 1.92 10.15 10.03
C SER A 144 2.41 10.13 11.48
N SER A 145 1.90 9.21 12.30
CA SER A 145 2.42 8.97 13.66
C SER A 145 3.87 8.47 13.63
N VAL A 146 4.68 8.86 14.63
CA VAL A 146 6.05 8.32 14.82
C VAL A 146 6.05 6.82 15.16
N LYS A 147 4.92 6.26 15.59
CA LYS A 147 4.74 4.82 15.82
C LYS A 147 4.98 4.00 14.54
N ASN A 148 4.60 4.54 13.38
CA ASN A 148 4.66 3.86 12.09
C ASN A 148 6.01 3.99 11.39
N GLY A 149 7.02 4.53 12.08
CA GLY A 149 8.35 4.71 11.53
C GLY A 149 8.62 6.13 11.02
N TYR A 150 9.70 6.27 10.29
CA TYR A 150 10.23 7.55 9.82
C TYR A 150 9.86 7.90 8.37
N GLU A 151 9.34 6.95 7.58
CA GLU A 151 9.27 7.02 6.12
C GLU A 151 8.11 7.86 5.55
N ALA A 152 7.04 8.11 6.30
CA ALA A 152 5.92 8.91 5.80
C ALA A 152 6.33 10.38 5.63
N MET A 153 6.71 10.78 4.41
CA MET A 153 7.10 12.16 4.07
C MET A 153 5.90 12.96 3.54
N THR A 154 5.12 12.37 2.63
CA THR A 154 3.93 13.02 2.03
C THR A 154 2.63 12.40 2.49
N GLY A 155 2.69 11.21 3.06
CA GLY A 155 1.55 10.51 3.60
C GLY A 155 1.78 9.04 3.84
N GLN A 156 0.70 8.38 4.22
CA GLN A 156 0.68 6.96 4.52
C GLN A 156 -0.60 6.35 3.94
N ILE A 157 -0.46 5.19 3.34
CA ILE A 157 -1.58 4.35 2.91
C ILE A 157 -1.48 3.02 3.65
N ASN A 158 -2.53 2.66 4.40
CA ASN A 158 -2.62 1.38 5.08
C ASN A 158 -3.77 0.56 4.49
N VAL A 159 -3.46 -0.65 4.08
CA VAL A 159 -4.43 -1.61 3.56
C VAL A 159 -4.86 -2.53 4.68
N GLU A 160 -6.15 -2.57 4.98
CA GLU A 160 -6.74 -3.53 5.89
C GLU A 160 -7.47 -4.60 5.08
N TYR A 161 -7.11 -5.87 5.28
CA TYR A 161 -7.80 -7.00 4.65
C TYR A 161 -9.02 -7.43 5.45
N VAL A 162 -9.90 -8.24 4.85
CA VAL A 162 -10.92 -9.01 5.57
C VAL A 162 -10.26 -9.81 6.70
N LYS A 163 -10.99 -10.09 7.77
CA LYS A 163 -10.38 -10.59 9.01
C LYS A 163 -10.84 -12.03 9.31
N PRO A 164 -9.95 -12.88 9.84
CA PRO A 164 -10.34 -14.24 10.27
C PRO A 164 -11.47 -14.28 11.29
N GLU A 165 -11.57 -13.24 12.15
CA GLU A 165 -12.61 -13.08 13.17
C GLU A 165 -13.92 -12.46 12.66
N ASP A 166 -14.00 -12.06 11.40
CA ASP A 166 -15.25 -11.63 10.77
C ASP A 166 -16.28 -12.79 10.75
N PRO A 167 -17.57 -12.54 10.57
CA PRO A 167 -18.57 -13.61 10.49
C PRO A 167 -18.16 -14.69 9.48
N THR A 168 -18.32 -15.96 9.89
CA THR A 168 -17.97 -17.10 9.04
C THR A 168 -18.70 -17.03 7.69
N GLY A 169 -17.95 -17.19 6.62
CA GLY A 169 -18.49 -17.14 5.28
C GLY A 169 -17.46 -17.52 4.21
N VAL A 170 -17.96 -17.74 3.02
CA VAL A 170 -17.15 -17.93 1.81
C VAL A 170 -17.64 -16.92 0.78
N SER A 171 -16.72 -16.22 0.18
CA SER A 171 -16.98 -15.29 -0.91
C SER A 171 -16.20 -15.72 -2.15
N VAL A 172 -16.85 -15.63 -3.31
CA VAL A 172 -16.21 -15.87 -4.61
C VAL A 172 -16.55 -14.69 -5.49
N ASN A 173 -15.54 -14.10 -6.10
CA ASN A 173 -15.67 -13.01 -7.04
C ASN A 173 -14.99 -13.37 -8.35
N LEU A 174 -15.71 -13.24 -9.46
CA LEU A 174 -15.19 -13.44 -10.80
C LEU A 174 -15.31 -12.12 -11.56
N TYR A 175 -14.26 -11.74 -12.25
CA TYR A 175 -14.24 -10.57 -13.11
C TYR A 175 -13.69 -10.92 -14.48
N GLY A 176 -14.25 -10.34 -15.52
CA GLY A 176 -13.75 -10.46 -16.89
C GLY A 176 -14.11 -9.22 -17.69
N ASN A 177 -13.25 -8.87 -18.64
CA ASN A 177 -13.49 -7.76 -19.56
C ASN A 177 -13.20 -8.12 -21.01
N THR A 178 -13.65 -7.28 -21.93
CA THR A 178 -13.44 -7.45 -23.38
C THR A 178 -11.99 -7.25 -23.83
N MET A 179 -11.14 -6.70 -22.95
CA MET A 179 -9.71 -6.51 -23.20
C MET A 179 -8.88 -7.76 -22.89
N GLY A 180 -9.51 -8.90 -22.61
CA GLY A 180 -8.83 -10.17 -22.40
C GLY A 180 -8.27 -10.35 -20.99
N LYS A 181 -8.86 -9.70 -19.99
CA LYS A 181 -8.54 -9.91 -18.59
C LYS A 181 -9.56 -10.80 -17.90
N PHE A 182 -9.10 -11.77 -17.14
CA PHE A 182 -9.91 -12.61 -16.26
C PHE A 182 -9.30 -12.67 -14.87
N GLU A 183 -10.14 -12.55 -13.85
CA GLU A 183 -9.77 -12.71 -12.46
C GLU A 183 -10.74 -13.62 -11.73
N ALA A 184 -10.20 -14.41 -10.81
CA ALA A 184 -10.96 -15.23 -9.88
C ALA A 184 -10.42 -15.02 -8.47
N ASN A 185 -11.30 -14.63 -7.58
CA ASN A 185 -10.99 -14.42 -6.17
C ASN A 185 -11.87 -15.34 -5.33
N ALA A 186 -11.28 -15.93 -4.30
CA ALA A 186 -12.01 -16.67 -3.28
C ALA A 186 -11.46 -16.32 -1.90
N ASP A 187 -12.33 -16.02 -0.97
CA ASP A 187 -12.01 -15.85 0.43
C ASP A 187 -12.96 -16.66 1.32
N GLY A 188 -12.43 -17.19 2.40
CA GLY A 188 -13.24 -17.93 3.34
C GLY A 188 -12.59 -17.97 4.73
N ASN A 189 -13.40 -17.71 5.75
CA ASN A 189 -12.99 -17.79 7.13
C ASN A 189 -13.80 -18.84 7.92
N ILE A 190 -13.14 -19.45 8.88
CA ILE A 190 -13.71 -20.50 9.72
C ILE A 190 -13.36 -20.19 11.18
N HIS A 191 -14.39 -20.22 12.03
CA HIS A 191 -14.24 -20.24 13.49
C HIS A 191 -14.01 -21.68 13.95
N ILE A 192 -12.83 -21.99 14.48
CA ILE A 192 -12.46 -23.35 14.88
C ILE A 192 -13.33 -23.77 16.07
N ASN A 193 -14.00 -24.91 15.93
CA ASN A 193 -14.99 -25.41 16.90
C ASN A 193 -16.10 -24.40 17.23
N GLY A 194 -16.48 -23.53 16.28
CA GLY A 194 -17.46 -22.47 16.49
C GLY A 194 -16.97 -21.31 17.39
N ASN A 195 -15.71 -21.32 17.79
CA ASN A 195 -15.13 -20.28 18.65
C ASN A 195 -14.54 -19.14 17.81
N LYS A 196 -15.22 -18.00 17.77
CA LYS A 196 -14.75 -16.80 17.06
C LYS A 196 -13.42 -16.24 17.58
N ASN A 197 -12.99 -16.64 18.78
CA ASN A 197 -11.69 -16.25 19.34
C ASN A 197 -10.53 -17.11 18.83
N LEU A 198 -10.80 -18.16 18.06
CA LEU A 198 -9.80 -18.94 17.35
C LEU A 198 -10.30 -19.14 15.92
N SER A 199 -9.75 -18.39 14.99
CA SER A 199 -10.25 -18.32 13.62
C SER A 199 -9.11 -18.40 12.63
N THR A 200 -9.39 -18.95 11.46
CA THR A 200 -8.47 -18.91 10.31
C THR A 200 -9.20 -18.44 9.06
N GLU A 201 -8.47 -17.84 8.15
CA GLU A 201 -8.95 -17.33 6.88
C GLU A 201 -7.99 -17.73 5.77
N LEU A 202 -8.54 -18.10 4.63
CA LEU A 202 -7.82 -18.36 3.42
C LEU A 202 -8.28 -17.37 2.35
N LEU A 203 -7.33 -16.69 1.73
CA LEU A 203 -7.53 -15.77 0.61
C LEU A 203 -6.79 -16.33 -0.59
N ALA A 204 -7.46 -16.46 -1.73
CA ALA A 204 -6.89 -16.92 -2.98
C ALA A 204 -7.25 -15.97 -4.13
N HIS A 205 -6.29 -15.69 -4.99
CA HIS A 205 -6.47 -14.85 -6.17
C HIS A 205 -5.73 -15.43 -7.35
N PHE A 206 -6.38 -15.34 -8.51
CA PHE A 206 -5.82 -15.63 -9.82
C PHE A 206 -6.17 -14.51 -10.78
N GLU A 207 -5.18 -14.01 -11.51
CA GLU A 207 -5.36 -13.06 -12.61
C GLU A 207 -4.67 -13.61 -13.86
N ASN A 208 -5.31 -13.45 -15.02
CA ASN A 208 -4.70 -13.66 -16.31
C ASN A 208 -5.19 -12.62 -17.31
N ASN A 209 -4.29 -11.75 -17.75
CA ASN A 209 -4.47 -10.85 -18.87
C ASN A 209 -3.66 -11.39 -20.04
N TRP A 210 -4.35 -11.99 -21.04
CA TRP A 210 -3.69 -12.66 -22.16
C TRP A 210 -3.65 -11.84 -23.44
N SER A 211 -4.33 -10.69 -23.46
CA SER A 211 -4.42 -9.87 -24.67
C SER A 211 -3.11 -9.15 -24.97
N LYS A 212 -2.81 -9.03 -26.25
CA LYS A 212 -1.74 -8.18 -26.78
C LYS A 212 -2.40 -6.98 -27.44
N HIS A 213 -2.82 -6.04 -26.65
CA HIS A 213 -3.51 -4.85 -27.14
C HIS A 213 -2.52 -3.80 -27.63
N ASP A 214 -2.76 -3.28 -28.84
CA ASP A 214 -2.04 -2.19 -29.49
C ASP A 214 -3.11 -1.29 -30.13
N GLY A 215 -3.66 -0.39 -29.33
CA GLY A 215 -4.78 0.48 -29.72
C GLY A 215 -4.36 1.69 -30.55
N ASN A 216 -3.10 2.08 -30.44
CA ASN A 216 -2.54 3.23 -31.18
C ASN A 216 -1.85 2.80 -32.49
N GLY A 217 -1.61 1.49 -32.69
CA GLY A 217 -1.03 0.92 -33.89
C GLY A 217 0.48 1.18 -34.05
N ASP A 218 1.20 1.45 -32.95
CA ASP A 218 2.65 1.72 -32.98
C ASP A 218 3.51 0.44 -33.00
N GLY A 219 2.87 -0.71 -32.87
CA GLY A 219 3.52 -2.02 -32.88
C GLY A 219 4.01 -2.50 -31.52
N PHE A 220 3.72 -1.76 -30.44
CA PHE A 220 3.99 -2.16 -29.06
C PHE A 220 2.70 -2.44 -28.29
N GLN A 221 2.79 -3.25 -27.25
CA GLN A 221 1.65 -3.47 -26.35
C GLN A 221 1.42 -2.23 -25.47
N ASP A 222 0.16 -1.78 -25.40
CA ASP A 222 -0.26 -0.66 -24.51
C ASP A 222 -0.22 -1.07 -23.04
N ASP A 223 -0.57 -2.34 -22.75
CA ASP A 223 -0.57 -2.94 -21.42
C ASP A 223 0.16 -4.29 -21.44
N PRO A 224 0.90 -4.65 -20.38
CA PRO A 224 1.53 -5.94 -20.28
C PRO A 224 0.50 -7.08 -20.12
N GLN A 225 0.82 -8.24 -20.68
CA GLN A 225 0.18 -9.48 -20.29
C GLN A 225 0.63 -9.81 -18.86
N VAL A 226 -0.31 -10.12 -17.97
CA VAL A 226 -0.05 -10.46 -16.57
C VAL A 226 -0.69 -11.78 -16.25
N ARG A 227 0.06 -12.68 -15.59
CA ARG A 227 -0.47 -13.88 -14.96
C ARG A 227 -0.01 -13.92 -13.52
N GLN A 228 -0.96 -13.87 -12.59
CA GLN A 228 -0.68 -13.73 -11.19
C GLN A 228 -1.44 -14.77 -10.37
N TYR A 229 -0.78 -15.28 -9.33
CA TYR A 229 -1.33 -16.18 -8.34
C TYR A 229 -0.98 -15.65 -6.96
N ASN A 230 -1.97 -15.42 -6.11
CA ASN A 230 -1.76 -15.02 -4.72
C ASN A 230 -2.51 -16.00 -3.81
N LEU A 231 -1.87 -16.36 -2.73
CA LEU A 231 -2.45 -17.17 -1.67
C LEU A 231 -2.03 -16.60 -0.33
N GLN A 232 -2.98 -16.39 0.56
CA GLN A 232 -2.70 -15.94 1.91
C GLN A 232 -3.53 -16.75 2.91
N ASN A 233 -2.87 -17.26 3.96
CA ASN A 233 -3.53 -17.86 5.11
C ASN A 233 -3.30 -17.00 6.34
N ARG A 234 -4.36 -16.71 7.10
CA ARG A 234 -4.37 -15.80 8.24
C ARG A 234 -4.97 -16.48 9.44
N TRP A 235 -4.47 -16.16 10.62
CA TRP A 235 -4.90 -16.71 11.89
C TRP A 235 -5.18 -15.60 12.90
N TYR A 236 -6.21 -15.79 13.66
CA TYR A 236 -6.57 -14.98 14.81
C TYR A 236 -6.77 -15.88 16.03
N TRP A 237 -6.17 -15.48 17.13
CA TRP A 237 -6.37 -16.12 18.41
C TRP A 237 -6.43 -15.08 19.53
N LYS A 238 -7.49 -15.17 20.36
CA LYS A 238 -7.69 -14.32 21.53
C LYS A 238 -7.99 -15.19 22.74
N THR A 239 -7.31 -14.94 23.85
CA THR A 239 -7.54 -15.61 25.13
C THR A 239 -7.27 -14.64 26.28
N GLY A 240 -8.27 -14.40 27.14
CA GLY A 240 -8.15 -13.41 28.21
C GLY A 240 -7.69 -12.04 27.68
N ASN A 241 -6.57 -11.59 28.20
CA ASN A 241 -5.94 -10.31 27.85
C ASN A 241 -4.96 -10.40 26.67
N TYR A 242 -4.77 -11.56 26.07
CA TYR A 242 -3.83 -11.79 24.98
C TYR A 242 -4.54 -11.93 23.64
N MET A 243 -3.93 -11.36 22.58
CA MET A 243 -4.39 -11.43 21.20
C MET A 243 -3.21 -11.67 20.27
N LEU A 244 -3.41 -12.57 19.31
CA LEU A 244 -2.49 -12.90 18.24
C LEU A 244 -3.17 -12.75 16.88
N HIS A 245 -2.51 -12.05 15.95
CA HIS A 245 -2.74 -12.16 14.52
C HIS A 245 -1.46 -12.64 13.85
N ALA A 246 -1.57 -13.62 12.98
CA ALA A 246 -0.43 -14.12 12.19
C ALA A 246 -0.89 -14.46 10.78
N GLY A 247 0.02 -14.45 9.83
CA GLY A 247 -0.29 -14.84 8.46
C GLY A 247 0.93 -15.12 7.62
N LEU A 248 0.69 -15.92 6.58
CA LEU A 248 1.65 -16.28 5.54
C LEU A 248 1.05 -15.92 4.19
N SER A 249 1.85 -15.35 3.30
CA SER A 249 1.43 -14.95 1.96
C SER A 249 2.42 -15.41 0.91
N LEU A 250 1.90 -15.84 -0.23
CA LEU A 250 2.65 -16.28 -1.40
C LEU A 250 2.12 -15.52 -2.62
N LEU A 251 3.02 -15.02 -3.44
CA LEU A 251 2.69 -14.41 -4.72
C LEU A 251 3.66 -14.91 -5.79
N LYS A 252 3.10 -15.26 -6.94
CA LYS A 252 3.84 -15.50 -8.16
C LYS A 252 3.22 -14.70 -9.30
N GLU A 253 4.04 -13.93 -10.01
CA GLU A 253 3.61 -13.14 -11.17
C GLU A 253 4.57 -13.33 -12.33
N ASP A 254 4.02 -13.56 -13.53
CA ASP A 254 4.70 -13.47 -14.80
C ASP A 254 4.10 -12.30 -15.59
N ARG A 255 4.94 -11.36 -16.02
CA ARG A 255 4.55 -10.17 -16.77
C ARG A 255 5.33 -10.13 -18.08
N MET A 256 4.62 -9.94 -19.19
CA MET A 256 5.21 -9.93 -20.53
C MET A 256 4.70 -8.74 -21.34
N SER A 257 5.60 -8.07 -22.06
CA SER A 257 5.28 -6.95 -22.93
C SER A 257 6.27 -6.82 -24.08
N GLY A 258 6.14 -5.76 -24.87
CA GLY A 258 7.03 -5.42 -25.98
C GLY A 258 6.32 -5.37 -27.33
N GLN A 259 7.01 -5.65 -28.39
CA GLN A 259 6.48 -5.56 -29.74
C GLN A 259 5.39 -6.61 -30.02
N VAL A 260 4.28 -6.17 -30.65
CA VAL A 260 3.14 -7.03 -31.01
C VAL A 260 3.37 -7.70 -32.36
N ASN A 261 3.84 -6.96 -33.38
CA ASN A 261 3.96 -7.39 -34.76
C ASN A 261 5.39 -7.47 -35.25
N HIS A 262 5.69 -8.54 -36.01
CA HIS A 262 7.00 -8.70 -36.65
C HIS A 262 7.21 -7.76 -37.84
N HIS A 263 6.16 -7.10 -38.37
CA HIS A 263 6.23 -6.31 -39.61
C HIS A 263 6.95 -4.97 -39.50
N HIS A 264 7.07 -4.41 -38.32
CA HIS A 264 7.81 -3.14 -38.13
C HIS A 264 9.29 -3.34 -37.74
N SER A 265 9.69 -4.52 -37.38
CA SER A 265 11.11 -4.87 -37.10
C SER A 265 11.83 -5.28 -38.37
N MET A 266 11.85 -4.43 -39.39
CA MET A 266 12.34 -4.74 -40.72
C MET A 266 13.85 -4.58 -40.91
N THR A 267 14.64 -4.67 -39.87
CA THR A 267 16.06 -5.01 -40.01
C THR A 267 16.15 -6.54 -39.99
N ALA A 268 16.31 -7.13 -41.16
CA ALA A 268 16.38 -8.60 -41.33
C ALA A 268 17.34 -9.21 -40.28
N GLY A 269 16.82 -10.09 -39.43
CA GLY A 269 17.58 -10.88 -38.47
C GLY A 269 17.55 -10.40 -37.02
N LEU A 270 16.87 -9.30 -36.66
CA LEU A 270 16.71 -8.89 -35.25
C LEU A 270 15.45 -9.50 -34.63
N ALA A 271 15.59 -10.11 -33.46
CA ALA A 271 14.44 -10.55 -32.66
C ALA A 271 13.61 -9.32 -32.20
N PRO A 272 12.26 -9.45 -32.14
CA PRO A 272 11.43 -8.38 -31.63
C PRO A 272 11.78 -8.05 -30.18
N TYR A 273 11.70 -6.76 -29.84
CA TYR A 273 11.92 -6.32 -28.47
C TYR A 273 10.88 -6.94 -27.53
N ARG A 274 11.33 -7.58 -26.47
CA ARG A 274 10.50 -8.25 -25.46
C ARG A 274 10.92 -7.83 -24.06
N ILE A 275 9.92 -7.69 -23.21
CA ILE A 275 10.09 -7.51 -21.77
C ILE A 275 9.43 -8.70 -21.09
N ASN A 276 10.17 -9.37 -20.22
CA ASN A 276 9.62 -10.42 -19.36
C ASN A 276 10.07 -10.14 -17.92
N ILE A 277 9.14 -10.17 -16.97
CA ILE A 277 9.39 -9.94 -15.57
C ILE A 277 8.71 -11.06 -14.79
N GLY A 278 9.49 -11.94 -14.18
CA GLY A 278 9.01 -13.00 -13.30
C GLY A 278 9.27 -12.61 -11.85
N THR A 279 8.25 -12.68 -11.02
CA THR A 279 8.29 -12.31 -9.61
C THR A 279 7.80 -13.45 -8.74
N ASP A 280 8.58 -13.80 -7.72
CA ASP A 280 8.18 -14.66 -6.60
C ASP A 280 8.28 -13.83 -5.31
N ARG A 281 7.21 -13.76 -4.51
CA ARG A 281 7.19 -13.04 -3.25
C ARG A 281 6.58 -13.89 -2.15
N TYR A 282 7.24 -13.90 -1.00
CA TYR A 282 6.86 -14.62 0.20
C TYR A 282 6.83 -13.65 1.37
N GLU A 283 5.78 -13.69 2.16
CA GLU A 283 5.63 -12.83 3.32
C GLU A 283 5.12 -13.61 4.52
N ALA A 284 5.60 -13.23 5.70
CA ALA A 284 5.05 -13.68 6.96
C ALA A 284 4.92 -12.50 7.91
N TYR A 285 3.85 -12.44 8.68
CA TYR A 285 3.67 -11.41 9.71
C TYR A 285 3.11 -12.00 11.00
N MET A 286 3.37 -11.31 12.09
CA MET A 286 2.87 -11.66 13.40
C MET A 286 2.65 -10.40 14.23
N LYS A 287 1.54 -10.36 14.98
CA LYS A 287 1.20 -9.28 15.91
C LYS A 287 0.69 -9.91 17.19
N HIS A 288 1.41 -9.68 18.28
CA HIS A 288 1.04 -10.07 19.63
C HIS A 288 0.62 -8.82 20.38
N ALA A 289 -0.48 -8.89 21.11
CA ALA A 289 -0.90 -7.83 22.01
C ALA A 289 -1.33 -8.39 23.35
N VAL A 290 -0.93 -7.72 24.42
CA VAL A 290 -1.31 -8.06 25.80
C VAL A 290 -1.88 -6.81 26.46
N ILE A 291 -3.08 -6.93 27.01
CA ILE A 291 -3.70 -5.89 27.84
C ILE A 291 -3.19 -6.08 29.27
N LEU A 292 -2.38 -5.12 29.76
CA LEU A 292 -1.77 -5.17 31.08
C LEU A 292 -2.70 -4.57 32.15
N ASN A 293 -3.37 -3.46 31.81
CA ASN A 293 -4.36 -2.82 32.67
C ASN A 293 -5.52 -2.27 31.83
N PRO A 294 -6.71 -2.89 31.86
CA PRO A 294 -7.88 -2.44 31.11
C PRO A 294 -8.39 -1.06 31.50
N GLU A 295 -8.28 -0.66 32.77
CA GLU A 295 -8.80 0.61 33.27
C GLU A 295 -8.07 1.81 32.67
N HIS A 296 -6.76 1.69 32.52
CA HIS A 296 -5.91 2.69 31.89
C HIS A 296 -5.65 2.42 30.40
N GLY A 297 -6.26 1.36 29.82
CA GLY A 297 -5.96 0.95 28.46
C GLY A 297 -4.48 0.61 28.26
N THR A 298 -3.76 0.25 29.36
CA THR A 298 -2.34 -0.08 29.29
C THR A 298 -2.16 -1.39 28.55
N ASN A 299 -1.39 -1.36 27.48
CA ASN A 299 -1.13 -2.52 26.66
C ASN A 299 0.31 -2.54 26.13
N MET A 300 0.75 -3.70 25.75
CA MET A 300 2.02 -3.93 25.06
C MET A 300 1.75 -4.75 23.81
N ALA A 301 2.32 -4.33 22.68
CA ALA A 301 2.23 -5.06 21.43
C ALA A 301 3.61 -5.29 20.83
N LEU A 302 3.86 -6.53 20.40
CA LEU A 302 5.01 -6.88 19.56
C LEU A 302 4.47 -7.23 18.19
N MET A 303 4.90 -6.52 17.17
CA MET A 303 4.47 -6.73 15.80
C MET A 303 5.66 -6.76 14.85
N GLY A 304 5.56 -7.56 13.79
CA GLY A 304 6.60 -7.60 12.78
C GLY A 304 6.17 -8.38 11.56
N ASN A 305 6.95 -8.19 10.51
CA ASN A 305 6.86 -8.94 9.27
C ASN A 305 8.24 -9.20 8.67
N ILE A 306 8.29 -10.24 7.87
CA ILE A 306 9.42 -10.55 7.00
C ILE A 306 8.88 -10.73 5.58
N SER A 307 9.66 -10.31 4.59
CA SER A 307 9.36 -10.57 3.18
C SER A 307 10.60 -10.97 2.41
N MET A 308 10.41 -11.83 1.42
CA MET A 308 11.37 -12.15 0.38
C MET A 308 10.73 -11.80 -0.96
N HIS A 309 11.41 -11.01 -1.77
CA HIS A 309 11.01 -10.64 -3.12
C HIS A 309 12.12 -10.99 -4.09
N LYS A 310 11.86 -11.93 -4.97
CA LYS A 310 12.78 -12.32 -6.01
C LYS A 310 12.17 -11.93 -7.36
N GLN A 311 12.91 -11.16 -8.15
CA GLN A 311 12.50 -10.78 -9.48
C GLN A 311 13.62 -11.09 -10.46
N ASN A 312 13.25 -11.78 -11.57
CA ASN A 312 14.13 -12.02 -12.71
C ASN A 312 13.48 -11.34 -13.91
N ALA A 313 14.18 -10.40 -14.51
CA ALA A 313 13.63 -9.59 -15.59
C ALA A 313 14.55 -9.52 -16.79
N SER A 314 13.96 -9.49 -17.97
CA SER A 314 14.64 -9.17 -19.22
C SER A 314 13.97 -7.98 -19.91
N TYR A 315 14.78 -7.01 -20.31
CA TYR A 315 14.37 -5.83 -21.07
C TYR A 315 15.13 -5.82 -22.40
N GLY A 316 14.59 -6.49 -23.40
CA GLY A 316 15.33 -6.82 -24.61
C GLY A 316 16.54 -7.69 -24.28
N ILE A 317 17.75 -7.16 -24.50
CA ILE A 317 19.01 -7.86 -24.22
C ILE A 317 19.51 -7.64 -22.77
N LYS A 318 18.95 -6.68 -22.03
CA LYS A 318 19.34 -6.43 -20.63
C LYS A 318 18.70 -7.48 -19.73
N GLN A 319 19.50 -8.05 -18.81
CA GLN A 319 19.01 -8.97 -17.77
C GLN A 319 19.16 -8.31 -16.41
N TYR A 320 18.09 -8.31 -15.63
CA TYR A 320 18.10 -7.77 -14.28
C TYR A 320 17.53 -8.80 -13.30
N ASP A 321 18.34 -9.13 -12.33
CA ASP A 321 17.97 -10.04 -11.24
C ASP A 321 18.07 -9.31 -9.92
N VAL A 322 17.05 -9.41 -9.08
CA VAL A 322 17.05 -8.88 -7.73
C VAL A 322 16.49 -9.89 -6.74
N ASN A 323 17.16 -9.99 -5.60
CA ASN A 323 16.71 -10.74 -4.43
C ASN A 323 16.71 -9.78 -3.24
N GLU A 324 15.54 -9.38 -2.82
CA GLU A 324 15.32 -8.47 -1.70
C GLU A 324 14.75 -9.24 -0.50
N LYS A 325 15.24 -8.92 0.69
CA LYS A 325 14.74 -9.46 1.96
C LYS A 325 14.55 -8.31 2.92
N ASN A 326 13.35 -8.18 3.45
CA ASN A 326 13.01 -7.15 4.41
C ASN A 326 12.53 -7.79 5.70
N ALA A 327 12.89 -7.20 6.83
CA ALA A 327 12.35 -7.55 8.12
C ALA A 327 12.04 -6.28 8.92
N TYR A 328 10.90 -6.28 9.57
CA TYR A 328 10.48 -5.22 10.47
C TYR A 328 10.01 -5.82 11.79
N ALA A 329 10.40 -5.23 12.90
CA ALA A 329 9.88 -5.54 14.21
C ALA A 329 9.62 -4.25 14.99
N SER A 330 8.55 -4.21 15.77
CA SER A 330 8.22 -3.08 16.64
C SER A 330 7.60 -3.56 17.94
N LEU A 331 8.16 -3.10 19.05
CA LEU A 331 7.61 -3.26 20.39
C LEU A 331 6.97 -1.93 20.80
N ILE A 332 5.69 -1.96 21.10
CA ILE A 332 4.87 -0.79 21.41
C ILE A 332 4.34 -0.94 22.83
N PHE A 333 4.53 0.07 23.64
CA PHE A 333 3.87 0.24 24.93
C PHE A 333 2.92 1.44 24.84
N GLU A 334 1.71 1.30 25.34
CA GLU A 334 0.71 2.37 25.34
C GLU A 334 -0.06 2.38 26.66
N THR A 335 -0.31 3.58 27.21
CA THR A 335 -1.07 3.75 28.44
C THR A 335 -1.79 5.11 28.46
N ASN A 336 -2.95 5.16 29.12
CA ASN A 336 -3.63 6.40 29.44
C ASN A 336 -3.39 6.75 30.93
N PHE A 337 -2.77 7.87 31.20
CA PHE A 337 -2.66 8.38 32.59
C PHE A 337 -4.00 8.86 33.11
N THR A 338 -4.77 9.51 32.23
CA THR A 338 -6.18 9.87 32.39
C THR A 338 -6.89 9.65 31.03
N PRO A 339 -8.21 9.77 30.95
CA PRO A 339 -8.93 9.67 29.67
C PRO A 339 -8.44 10.64 28.59
N GLU A 340 -7.86 11.79 29.02
CA GLU A 340 -7.35 12.82 28.11
C GLU A 340 -5.88 12.63 27.75
N HIS A 341 -5.09 11.93 28.57
CA HIS A 341 -3.64 11.87 28.49
C HIS A 341 -3.16 10.46 28.10
N ASN A 342 -2.77 10.28 26.86
CA ASN A 342 -2.21 9.03 26.33
C ASN A 342 -0.72 9.16 26.07
N LEU A 343 0.05 8.17 26.50
CA LEU A 343 1.47 8.00 26.20
C LEU A 343 1.67 6.72 25.41
N SER A 344 2.43 6.81 24.33
CA SER A 344 2.93 5.65 23.59
C SER A 344 4.45 5.75 23.48
N ALA A 345 5.15 4.67 23.77
CA ALA A 345 6.59 4.55 23.59
C ALA A 345 6.92 3.21 22.94
N GLY A 346 8.01 3.13 22.23
CA GLY A 346 8.36 1.87 21.59
C GLY A 346 9.75 1.82 21.01
N LEU A 347 10.12 0.61 20.65
CA LEU A 347 11.37 0.28 19.95
C LEU A 347 11.01 -0.34 18.60
N SER A 348 11.85 -0.15 17.61
CA SER A 348 11.68 -0.80 16.31
C SER A 348 13.02 -1.18 15.70
N LEU A 349 12.95 -2.13 14.77
CA LEU A 349 14.08 -2.55 13.95
C LEU A 349 13.58 -2.69 12.51
N ASN A 350 14.24 -1.99 11.57
CA ASN A 350 14.12 -2.25 10.15
C ASN A 350 15.42 -2.93 9.67
N TYR A 351 15.26 -3.91 8.80
CA TYR A 351 16.35 -4.58 8.11
C TYR A 351 15.96 -4.72 6.64
N ASP A 352 16.80 -4.18 5.76
CA ASP A 352 16.66 -4.26 4.33
C ASP A 352 17.93 -4.84 3.73
N TYR A 353 17.78 -5.86 2.89
CA TYR A 353 18.86 -6.52 2.16
C TYR A 353 18.47 -6.62 0.70
N LEU A 354 19.27 -6.06 -0.17
CA LEU A 354 19.18 -6.16 -1.61
C LEU A 354 20.42 -6.80 -2.18
N HIS A 355 20.24 -7.85 -3.00
CA HIS A 355 21.26 -8.34 -3.90
C HIS A 355 20.71 -8.21 -5.32
N GLN A 356 21.35 -7.36 -6.12
CA GLN A 356 20.89 -7.03 -7.46
C GLN A 356 22.04 -7.13 -8.46
N ASN A 357 21.70 -7.52 -9.68
CA ASN A 357 22.64 -7.69 -10.78
C ASN A 357 21.98 -7.26 -12.09
N LEU A 358 22.61 -6.31 -12.78
CA LEU A 358 22.25 -5.91 -14.14
C LEU A 358 23.35 -6.40 -15.08
N SER A 359 23.01 -7.24 -16.04
CA SER A 359 23.95 -7.81 -16.98
C SER A 359 23.52 -7.63 -18.45
N LEU A 360 24.49 -7.58 -19.32
CA LEU A 360 24.31 -7.62 -20.78
C LEU A 360 25.00 -8.88 -21.33
N PRO A 361 24.44 -9.53 -22.35
CA PRO A 361 25.08 -10.64 -23.01
C PRO A 361 26.47 -10.26 -23.55
N VAL A 362 27.42 -11.17 -23.44
CA VAL A 362 28.76 -11.02 -24.02
C VAL A 362 28.62 -10.79 -25.54
N GLY A 363 29.24 -9.72 -26.05
CA GLY A 363 29.15 -9.33 -27.45
C GLY A 363 27.97 -8.40 -27.81
N ALA A 364 27.04 -8.15 -26.89
CA ALA A 364 25.96 -7.17 -27.08
C ALA A 364 26.40 -5.72 -26.94
N ILE A 365 27.61 -5.49 -26.39
CA ILE A 365 28.20 -4.17 -26.22
C ILE A 365 29.15 -3.93 -27.41
N PRO A 366 28.92 -2.89 -28.22
CA PRO A 366 29.94 -2.45 -29.20
C PRO A 366 31.29 -2.20 -28.49
N SER A 367 32.39 -2.55 -29.14
CA SER A 367 33.75 -2.49 -28.55
C SER A 367 34.17 -1.12 -28.01
N ASN A 368 33.50 -0.06 -28.46
CA ASN A 368 33.69 1.33 -27.97
C ASN A 368 32.92 1.64 -26.67
N TYR A 369 32.08 0.73 -26.18
CA TYR A 369 31.39 0.83 -24.89
C TYR A 369 32.07 0.03 -23.78
N GLY A 370 33.28 -0.48 -24.01
CA GLY A 370 34.09 -1.17 -23.01
C GLY A 370 34.18 -0.37 -21.72
N ASN A 371 33.84 -0.99 -20.59
CA ASN A 371 33.80 -0.41 -19.23
C ASN A 371 32.66 0.56 -18.90
N LEU A 372 31.61 0.68 -19.72
CA LEU A 372 30.55 1.67 -19.53
C LEU A 372 29.32 1.17 -18.76
N TYR A 373 29.30 -0.09 -18.41
CA TYR A 373 28.44 -0.58 -17.34
C TYR A 373 29.33 -0.91 -16.15
N PRO A 374 29.62 0.06 -15.27
CA PRO A 374 29.94 -0.33 -13.92
C PRO A 374 28.77 -1.20 -13.53
N LEU A 375 29.03 -2.41 -13.06
CA LEU A 375 28.03 -3.31 -12.53
C LEU A 375 27.11 -2.51 -11.62
N VAL A 376 25.97 -2.02 -12.19
CA VAL A 376 24.93 -1.40 -11.40
C VAL A 376 24.25 -2.58 -10.73
N GLY A 377 24.79 -2.94 -9.59
CA GLY A 377 24.39 -4.11 -8.85
C GLY A 377 25.35 -4.31 -7.68
N GLY A 378 25.07 -5.31 -6.90
CA GLY A 378 25.82 -5.63 -5.71
C GLY A 378 24.91 -5.93 -4.55
N ILE A 379 25.50 -5.92 -3.37
CA ILE A 379 24.78 -6.16 -2.11
C ILE A 379 24.65 -4.83 -1.39
N GLU A 380 23.42 -4.45 -1.09
CA GLU A 380 23.06 -3.38 -0.16
C GLU A 380 22.49 -4.03 1.10
N SER A 381 22.90 -3.58 2.28
CA SER A 381 22.35 -4.05 3.55
C SER A 381 22.25 -2.88 4.51
N GLU A 382 21.03 -2.60 4.93
CA GLU A 382 20.74 -1.55 5.88
C GLU A 382 20.02 -2.12 7.10
N THR A 383 20.50 -1.72 8.29
CA THR A 383 19.88 -2.06 9.58
C THR A 383 19.63 -0.77 10.33
N THR A 384 18.36 -0.53 10.69
CA THR A 384 17.94 0.71 11.32
C THR A 384 17.13 0.43 12.59
N PRO A 385 17.80 0.23 13.75
CA PRO A 385 17.15 0.28 15.05
C PRO A 385 16.65 1.70 15.35
N GLY A 386 15.53 1.80 16.05
CA GLY A 386 14.96 3.07 16.44
C GLY A 386 14.13 3.00 17.72
N ALA A 387 13.94 4.16 18.35
CA ALA A 387 13.10 4.33 19.52
C ALA A 387 12.23 5.57 19.34
N TYR A 388 11.02 5.52 19.91
CA TYR A 388 10.12 6.67 19.86
C TYR A 388 9.36 6.85 21.16
N VAL A 389 8.89 8.10 21.35
CA VAL A 389 7.89 8.47 22.33
C VAL A 389 6.87 9.38 21.65
N GLN A 390 5.59 9.17 21.95
CA GLN A 390 4.49 9.99 21.48
C GLN A 390 3.52 10.26 22.61
N TYR A 391 3.17 11.51 22.77
CA TYR A 391 2.17 11.95 23.74
C TYR A 391 0.96 12.52 23.00
N THR A 392 -0.23 12.17 23.46
CA THR A 392 -1.50 12.66 22.93
C THR A 392 -2.36 13.23 24.04
N TYR A 393 -2.75 14.48 23.89
CA TYR A 393 -3.73 15.15 24.73
C TYR A 393 -5.05 15.25 23.97
N ASN A 394 -6.12 14.69 24.51
CA ASN A 394 -7.41 14.58 23.84
C ASN A 394 -8.55 15.02 24.76
N VAL A 395 -9.13 16.18 24.52
CA VAL A 395 -10.30 16.68 25.25
C VAL A 395 -11.57 16.39 24.45
N ASN A 396 -12.25 15.32 24.81
CA ASN A 396 -13.56 14.93 24.26
C ASN A 396 -13.60 14.87 22.72
N GLY A 397 -12.47 14.59 22.05
CA GLY A 397 -12.38 14.59 20.59
C GLY A 397 -12.48 15.96 19.93
N LYS A 398 -12.75 17.04 20.69
CA LYS A 398 -12.86 18.41 20.20
C LYS A 398 -11.51 19.11 20.09
N PHE A 399 -10.61 18.85 21.01
CA PHE A 399 -9.22 19.29 20.95
C PHE A 399 -8.30 18.10 21.13
N ILE A 400 -7.48 17.81 20.13
CA ILE A 400 -6.50 16.73 20.18
C ILE A 400 -5.16 17.30 19.75
N ALA A 401 -4.17 17.26 20.63
CA ALA A 401 -2.79 17.59 20.32
C ALA A 401 -1.93 16.32 20.45
N MET A 402 -1.17 15.99 19.44
CA MET A 402 -0.28 14.83 19.41
C MET A 402 1.13 15.29 19.03
N ALA A 403 2.10 14.99 19.88
CA ALA A 403 3.50 15.27 19.63
C ALA A 403 4.31 13.97 19.76
N GLY A 404 5.19 13.72 18.83
CA GLY A 404 6.04 12.54 18.80
C GLY A 404 7.47 12.88 18.42
N LEU A 405 8.40 12.18 19.04
CA LEU A 405 9.82 12.23 18.72
C LEU A 405 10.33 10.81 18.52
N ARG A 406 11.08 10.61 17.45
CA ARG A 406 11.70 9.34 17.13
C ARG A 406 13.16 9.55 16.79
N VAL A 407 14.01 8.63 17.24
CA VAL A 407 15.44 8.59 16.93
C VAL A 407 15.74 7.22 16.31
N ASP A 408 16.38 7.22 15.16
CA ASP A 408 16.79 6.04 14.42
C ASP A 408 18.28 6.11 14.10
N HIS A 409 18.93 4.95 13.98
CA HIS A 409 20.33 4.85 13.60
C HIS A 409 20.48 3.86 12.45
N SER A 410 20.77 4.36 11.26
CA SER A 410 21.11 3.53 10.11
C SER A 410 22.61 3.25 10.10
N ASN A 411 22.99 1.99 9.87
CA ASN A 411 24.39 1.64 9.65
C ASN A 411 25.00 2.25 8.38
N VAL A 412 24.15 2.74 7.46
CA VAL A 412 24.54 3.38 6.19
C VAL A 412 24.57 4.90 6.29
N TYR A 413 23.51 5.50 6.89
CA TYR A 413 23.30 6.94 6.89
C TYR A 413 23.51 7.61 8.26
N GLY A 414 23.80 6.83 9.30
CA GLY A 414 24.02 7.34 10.66
C GLY A 414 22.71 7.66 11.40
N THR A 415 22.80 8.53 12.41
CA THR A 415 21.70 8.83 13.31
C THR A 415 20.86 10.00 12.81
N PHE A 416 19.55 9.86 12.85
CA PHE A 416 18.60 10.90 12.47
C PHE A 416 17.40 10.96 13.41
N VAL A 417 16.74 12.14 13.44
CA VAL A 417 15.66 12.44 14.37
C VAL A 417 14.41 12.87 13.61
N THR A 418 13.29 12.26 13.95
CA THR A 418 11.99 12.45 13.30
C THR A 418 10.99 13.08 14.29
N PRO A 419 10.92 14.42 14.40
CA PRO A 419 9.88 15.10 15.15
C PRO A 419 8.59 15.18 14.34
N ARG A 420 7.44 14.96 14.97
CA ARG A 420 6.11 15.08 14.37
C ARG A 420 5.12 15.70 15.35
N PHE A 421 4.26 16.57 14.83
CA PHE A 421 3.20 17.23 15.57
C PHE A 421 1.90 17.25 14.77
N HIS A 422 0.79 16.97 15.44
CA HIS A 422 -0.56 17.04 14.86
C HIS A 422 -1.52 17.69 15.85
N LEU A 423 -2.37 18.55 15.33
CA LEU A 423 -3.42 19.21 16.09
C LEU A 423 -4.76 19.03 15.36
N LYS A 424 -5.79 18.70 16.12
CA LYS A 424 -7.18 18.83 15.71
C LYS A 424 -7.90 19.72 16.69
N TRP A 425 -8.63 20.69 16.18
CA TRP A 425 -9.45 21.58 16.99
C TRP A 425 -10.82 21.75 16.33
N VAL A 426 -11.88 21.59 17.13
CA VAL A 426 -13.28 21.76 16.74
C VAL A 426 -13.86 22.92 17.54
N PRO A 427 -13.59 24.19 17.14
CA PRO A 427 -14.05 25.37 17.88
C PRO A 427 -15.58 25.50 17.86
N ALA A 428 -16.21 25.00 16.80
CA ALA A 428 -17.65 24.98 16.64
C ALA A 428 -18.09 23.69 15.92
N SER A 429 -19.33 23.27 16.10
CA SER A 429 -19.86 22.03 15.49
C SER A 429 -19.75 22.00 13.97
N PHE A 430 -19.72 23.15 13.33
CA PHE A 430 -19.62 23.29 11.88
C PHE A 430 -18.16 23.42 11.37
N LEU A 431 -17.15 23.55 12.26
CA LEU A 431 -15.77 23.80 11.85
C LEU A 431 -14.80 22.85 12.54
N THR A 432 -14.00 22.15 11.75
CA THR A 432 -12.86 21.38 12.22
C THR A 432 -11.57 21.90 11.57
N ILE A 433 -10.59 22.20 12.37
CA ILE A 433 -9.25 22.65 11.97
C ILE A 433 -8.26 21.53 12.28
N ARG A 434 -7.38 21.20 11.34
CA ARG A 434 -6.24 20.31 11.58
C ARG A 434 -4.97 20.98 11.11
N LEU A 435 -3.92 20.84 11.93
CA LEU A 435 -2.57 21.28 11.61
C LEU A 435 -1.63 20.09 11.76
N SER A 436 -0.62 20.02 10.93
CA SER A 436 0.46 19.03 11.02
C SER A 436 1.80 19.65 10.67
N ALA A 437 2.85 19.20 11.33
CA ALA A 437 4.23 19.54 11.02
C ALA A 437 5.12 18.36 11.38
N GLY A 438 6.08 18.02 10.53
CA GLY A 438 7.00 16.94 10.87
C GLY A 438 8.03 16.69 9.80
N LYS A 439 9.04 15.92 10.18
CA LYS A 439 10.12 15.49 9.32
C LYS A 439 9.96 14.02 8.95
N GLY A 440 10.29 13.67 7.74
CA GLY A 440 10.35 12.29 7.25
C GLY A 440 11.69 12.01 6.60
N TYR A 441 12.06 10.73 6.54
CA TYR A 441 13.30 10.25 5.93
C TYR A 441 13.02 9.03 5.07
N ARG A 442 13.88 8.79 4.08
CA ARG A 442 13.81 7.61 3.23
C ARG A 442 15.20 7.20 2.77
N SER A 443 15.46 5.91 2.77
CA SER A 443 16.65 5.32 2.16
C SER A 443 16.32 4.95 0.70
N PRO A 444 16.96 5.58 -0.30
CA PRO A 444 16.68 5.30 -1.71
C PRO A 444 17.33 3.98 -2.16
N HIS A 445 16.55 3.13 -2.85
CA HIS A 445 17.02 1.94 -3.55
C HIS A 445 16.94 2.17 -5.06
N ALA A 446 17.87 2.97 -5.58
CA ALA A 446 17.82 3.60 -6.89
C ALA A 446 17.37 2.68 -8.03
N LEU A 447 18.05 1.54 -8.19
CA LEU A 447 17.79 0.63 -9.29
C LEU A 447 16.54 -0.23 -9.05
N ALA A 448 16.37 -0.75 -7.84
CA ALA A 448 15.25 -1.60 -7.50
C ALA A 448 13.90 -0.89 -7.63
N GLU A 449 13.82 0.35 -7.15
CA GLU A 449 12.61 1.18 -7.19
C GLU A 449 12.30 1.74 -8.59
N ASN A 450 13.29 1.77 -9.47
CA ASN A 450 13.19 2.32 -10.81
C ASN A 450 13.57 1.30 -11.90
N ASN A 451 13.38 0.01 -11.63
CA ASN A 451 13.78 -1.06 -12.56
C ASN A 451 13.08 -0.98 -13.93
N TYR A 452 11.89 -0.38 -14.00
CA TYR A 452 11.19 -0.10 -15.24
C TYR A 452 11.96 0.82 -16.21
N LEU A 453 12.89 1.65 -15.71
CA LEU A 453 13.76 2.49 -16.55
C LEU A 453 14.65 1.67 -17.49
N MET A 454 14.87 0.39 -17.18
CA MET A 454 15.63 -0.52 -18.03
C MET A 454 14.91 -0.85 -19.35
N ALA A 455 13.58 -0.62 -19.43
CA ALA A 455 12.82 -0.71 -20.68
C ALA A 455 13.32 0.29 -21.74
N SER A 456 13.90 1.41 -21.30
CA SER A 456 14.52 2.40 -22.18
C SER A 456 15.82 1.87 -22.81
N GLY A 457 16.12 2.31 -24.05
CA GLY A 457 17.40 2.10 -24.70
C GLY A 457 18.56 2.92 -24.13
N ARG A 458 18.28 3.85 -23.21
CA ARG A 458 19.27 4.76 -22.62
C ARG A 458 20.20 4.03 -21.66
N ARG A 459 21.40 4.59 -21.48
CA ARG A 459 22.37 4.12 -20.49
C ARG A 459 21.95 4.61 -19.09
N LEU A 460 21.85 3.71 -18.14
CA LEU A 460 21.53 4.02 -16.75
C LEU A 460 22.82 4.30 -15.97
N ILE A 461 22.89 5.47 -15.32
CA ILE A 461 23.96 5.88 -14.43
C ILE A 461 23.35 6.13 -13.06
N VAL A 462 23.96 5.55 -12.04
CA VAL A 462 23.50 5.71 -10.65
C VAL A 462 24.66 6.24 -9.82
N ASP A 463 24.46 7.41 -9.22
CA ASP A 463 25.42 8.01 -8.30
C ASP A 463 25.30 7.39 -6.90
N LYS A 464 26.25 7.73 -6.03
CA LYS A 464 26.11 7.45 -4.61
C LYS A 464 25.01 8.34 -4.03
N LEU A 465 23.92 7.73 -3.58
CA LEU A 465 22.77 8.44 -3.07
C LEU A 465 22.86 8.73 -1.58
N ASN A 466 22.38 9.90 -1.18
CA ASN A 466 22.19 10.30 0.19
C ASN A 466 20.84 9.80 0.71
N GLN A 467 20.67 9.72 2.02
CA GLN A 467 19.35 9.55 2.62
C GLN A 467 18.48 10.76 2.27
N GLU A 468 17.29 10.52 1.73
CA GLU A 468 16.33 11.57 1.45
C GLU A 468 15.66 12.04 2.72
N SER A 469 15.36 13.34 2.80
CA SER A 469 14.61 13.89 3.93
C SER A 469 13.84 15.15 3.54
N ALA A 470 12.65 15.30 4.14
CA ALA A 470 11.82 16.47 3.93
C ALA A 470 11.06 16.88 5.20
N TRP A 471 10.79 18.18 5.31
CA TRP A 471 9.78 18.72 6.19
C TRP A 471 8.45 18.83 5.43
N ASN A 472 7.38 18.42 6.10
CA ASN A 472 6.03 18.58 5.59
C ASN A 472 5.19 19.34 6.63
N TYR A 473 4.46 20.35 6.16
CA TYR A 473 3.53 21.16 6.94
C TYR A 473 2.15 21.08 6.29
N GLY A 474 1.13 20.86 7.07
CA GLY A 474 -0.24 20.70 6.59
C GLY A 474 -1.26 21.49 7.39
N THR A 475 -2.25 22.02 6.70
CA THR A 475 -3.44 22.67 7.26
C THR A 475 -4.68 22.12 6.57
N SER A 476 -5.71 21.76 7.32
CA SER A 476 -7.01 21.34 6.79
C SER A 476 -8.13 22.05 7.55
N LEU A 477 -9.08 22.61 6.80
CA LEU A 477 -10.28 23.26 7.27
C LEU A 477 -11.50 22.50 6.74
N ALA A 478 -12.28 21.89 7.62
CA ALA A 478 -13.50 21.19 7.24
C ALA A 478 -14.72 21.92 7.79
N PHE A 479 -15.64 22.30 6.89
CA PHE A 479 -16.89 22.97 7.22
C PHE A 479 -18.08 22.04 6.99
N LEU A 480 -19.03 22.05 7.91
CA LEU A 480 -20.32 21.40 7.81
C LEU A 480 -21.39 22.49 7.71
N ILE A 481 -21.89 22.75 6.53
CA ILE A 481 -22.83 23.84 6.25
C ILE A 481 -24.24 23.25 6.04
N PRO A 482 -25.21 23.52 6.93
CA PRO A 482 -26.58 23.10 6.74
C PRO A 482 -27.19 23.78 5.50
N VAL A 483 -27.76 22.99 4.57
CA VAL A 483 -28.45 23.46 3.38
C VAL A 483 -29.82 22.78 3.32
N GLY A 484 -30.84 23.40 3.89
CA GLY A 484 -32.14 22.77 4.07
C GLY A 484 -32.07 21.54 4.97
N GLN A 485 -32.50 20.38 4.46
CA GLN A 485 -32.45 19.11 5.17
C GLN A 485 -31.11 18.33 4.94
N LYS A 486 -30.20 18.88 4.16
CA LYS A 486 -28.91 18.27 3.83
C LYS A 486 -27.76 19.07 4.45
N THR A 487 -26.59 18.46 4.51
CA THR A 487 -25.36 19.12 4.97
C THR A 487 -24.34 19.12 3.84
N LEU A 488 -23.92 20.30 3.41
CA LEU A 488 -22.78 20.47 2.53
C LEU A 488 -21.48 20.34 3.37
N LYS A 489 -20.63 19.39 3.00
CA LYS A 489 -19.30 19.24 3.58
C LYS A 489 -18.29 19.90 2.65
N LEU A 490 -17.64 20.96 3.10
CA LEU A 490 -16.58 21.64 2.39
C LEU A 490 -15.26 21.40 3.13
N ASN A 491 -14.26 20.86 2.44
CA ASN A 491 -12.93 20.65 3.00
C ASN A 491 -11.88 21.35 2.14
N ALA A 492 -11.11 22.26 2.75
CA ALA A 492 -10.00 22.96 2.13
C ALA A 492 -8.70 22.56 2.82
N GLU A 493 -7.71 22.16 2.05
CA GLU A 493 -6.44 21.66 2.54
C GLU A 493 -5.27 22.36 1.83
N TYR A 494 -4.22 22.59 2.59
CA TYR A 494 -2.96 23.10 2.06
C TYR A 494 -1.79 22.35 2.69
N TYR A 495 -0.84 21.94 1.85
CA TYR A 495 0.39 21.28 2.28
C TYR A 495 1.60 21.95 1.63
N TYR A 496 2.64 22.12 2.43
CA TYR A 496 3.96 22.54 1.99
C TYR A 496 4.99 21.48 2.34
N THR A 497 5.68 20.97 1.34
CA THR A 497 6.77 20.00 1.50
C THR A 497 8.07 20.64 1.06
N HIS A 498 9.09 20.62 1.91
CA HIS A 498 10.43 21.13 1.62
C HIS A 498 11.45 20.03 1.78
N PHE A 499 12.10 19.66 0.70
CA PHE A 499 13.16 18.65 0.69
C PHE A 499 14.48 19.26 1.16
N LEU A 500 15.15 18.56 2.06
CA LEU A 500 16.52 18.85 2.48
C LEU A 500 17.53 18.03 1.67
N SER A 501 17.12 16.82 1.23
CA SER A 501 17.83 15.93 0.35
C SER A 501 16.81 15.17 -0.48
N GLN A 502 17.00 15.10 -1.78
CA GLN A 502 16.12 14.42 -2.72
C GLN A 502 16.91 13.71 -3.80
N THR A 503 16.50 12.49 -4.13
CA THR A 503 16.97 11.77 -5.30
C THR A 503 16.10 12.11 -6.50
N ILE A 504 16.72 12.35 -7.64
CA ILE A 504 16.02 12.60 -8.90
C ILE A 504 16.50 11.65 -9.99
N VAL A 505 15.65 11.43 -10.98
CA VAL A 505 16.00 10.80 -12.26
C VAL A 505 16.08 11.91 -13.30
N ASP A 506 17.27 12.21 -13.77
CA ASP A 506 17.51 13.18 -14.81
C ASP A 506 17.39 12.53 -16.19
N TYR A 507 16.39 12.97 -16.95
CA TYR A 507 16.09 12.53 -18.31
C TYR A 507 16.60 13.49 -19.38
N ASP A 508 16.97 14.71 -19.01
CA ASP A 508 17.06 15.86 -19.91
C ASP A 508 18.50 16.29 -20.20
N THR A 509 19.41 16.13 -19.25
CA THR A 509 20.81 16.55 -19.41
C THR A 509 21.51 15.84 -20.56
N ASN A 510 21.27 14.53 -20.73
CA ASN A 510 21.79 13.76 -21.84
C ASN A 510 20.70 12.81 -22.40
N PRO A 511 20.25 12.99 -23.66
CA PRO A 511 19.19 12.16 -24.23
C PRO A 511 19.55 10.68 -24.40
N GLN A 512 20.82 10.31 -24.28
CA GLN A 512 21.28 8.91 -24.35
C GLN A 512 21.45 8.27 -22.96
N GLU A 513 21.25 9.03 -21.88
CA GLU A 513 21.50 8.60 -20.51
C GLU A 513 20.29 8.87 -19.63
N LEU A 514 20.22 8.12 -18.55
CA LEU A 514 19.32 8.33 -17.42
C LEU A 514 20.20 8.38 -16.17
N HIS A 515 20.23 9.51 -15.50
CA HIS A 515 21.02 9.68 -14.28
C HIS A 515 20.12 9.64 -13.05
N ILE A 516 20.37 8.71 -12.15
CA ILE A 516 19.78 8.71 -10.81
C ILE A 516 20.80 9.34 -9.88
N THR A 517 20.51 10.53 -9.41
CA THR A 517 21.46 11.37 -8.68
C THR A 517 20.80 12.14 -7.53
N ASN A 518 21.61 12.71 -6.65
CA ASN A 518 21.13 13.64 -5.65
C ASN A 518 20.88 15.01 -6.29
N LEU A 519 19.74 15.62 -6.00
CA LEU A 519 19.43 16.95 -6.50
C LEU A 519 20.38 17.98 -5.87
N ASP A 520 21.11 18.70 -6.71
CA ASP A 520 21.87 19.88 -6.31
C ASP A 520 20.98 21.12 -6.50
N GLY A 521 20.33 21.56 -5.42
CA GLY A 521 19.40 22.68 -5.49
C GLY A 521 18.30 22.62 -4.43
N LYS A 522 17.32 23.50 -4.58
CA LYS A 522 16.16 23.60 -3.70
C LYS A 522 14.97 22.86 -4.31
N SER A 523 14.33 21.99 -3.53
CA SER A 523 13.11 21.32 -3.94
C SER A 523 12.01 21.53 -2.90
N TYR A 524 10.85 21.95 -3.38
CA TYR A 524 9.66 22.14 -2.55
C TYR A 524 8.38 21.97 -3.36
N SER A 525 7.29 21.69 -2.67
CA SER A 525 5.95 21.57 -3.27
C SER A 525 4.92 22.31 -2.45
N HIS A 526 3.99 22.97 -3.13
CA HIS A 526 2.77 23.53 -2.55
C HIS A 526 1.56 22.81 -3.16
N THR A 527 0.75 22.22 -2.29
CA THR A 527 -0.45 21.49 -2.73
C THR A 527 -1.70 22.09 -2.09
N PHE A 528 -2.66 22.44 -2.92
CA PHE A 528 -3.99 22.89 -2.50
C PHE A 528 -5.04 21.88 -2.96
N GLN A 529 -5.99 21.60 -2.09
CA GLN A 529 -7.12 20.74 -2.42
C GLN A 529 -8.40 21.31 -1.79
N ILE A 530 -9.48 21.37 -2.59
CA ILE A 530 -10.80 21.72 -2.12
C ILE A 530 -11.76 20.61 -2.54
N ASN A 531 -12.53 20.09 -1.59
CA ASN A 531 -13.55 19.09 -1.82
C ASN A 531 -14.90 19.59 -1.30
N ALA A 532 -15.96 19.41 -2.09
CA ALA A 532 -17.32 19.68 -1.71
C ALA A 532 -18.18 18.42 -1.89
N SER A 533 -18.97 18.03 -0.90
CA SER A 533 -19.82 16.83 -0.94
C SER A 533 -21.12 17.01 -0.16
#